data_6f137bd5f3634df2e2ae2f39f20bd9f9
#
_entry.id   6f137bd5f3634df2e2ae2f39f20bd9f9
#
_cell.length_a   1.000
_cell.length_b   1.000
_cell.length_c   1.000
_cell.angle_alpha   90.00
_cell.angle_beta   90.00
_cell.angle_gamma   90.00
#
_symmetry.space_group_name_H-M   'P 1'
#
loop_
_entity.id
_entity.type
_entity.pdbx_description
1 polymer ?
#
loop_
_entity_poly.entity_id
_entity_poly.type
_entity_poly.pdbx_seq_one_letter_code
_entity_poly.pdbx_strand_id
1 'polypeptide(L)'
;MTRLFHISDLHFGLEDPAALGWFRECVRREQPDAVLITGDLTMRARTHEFAAACDWIGALDVPVTVEVGNHDLPYFNPVERFFWPYRRIRGIERLVERELDLPGVAVVPLKTTARAQWRLDWSKGWVTP
;
A
#
# COMPACT_ATOMS: atom_id res chain seq x y z
N MET A 1 -7.52 18.91 -15.68
CA MET A 1 -7.17 17.50 -16.08
C MET A 1 -6.61 16.82 -14.85
N THR A 2 -7.25 15.76 -14.38
CA THR A 2 -6.80 15.03 -13.18
C THR A 2 -5.49 14.31 -13.45
N ARG A 3 -4.48 14.51 -12.58
CA ARG A 3 -3.16 13.88 -12.65
C ARG A 3 -3.00 12.90 -11.50
N LEU A 4 -2.79 11.64 -11.82
CA LEU A 4 -2.56 10.58 -10.85
C LEU A 4 -1.15 10.02 -11.02
N PHE A 5 -0.46 9.82 -9.90
CA PHE A 5 0.78 9.06 -9.87
C PHE A 5 0.49 7.67 -9.32
N HIS A 6 1.11 6.66 -9.90
CA HIS A 6 0.98 5.27 -9.47
C HIS A 6 2.35 4.66 -9.23
N ILE A 7 2.49 4.00 -8.09
CA ILE A 7 3.67 3.18 -7.76
C ILE A 7 3.21 1.88 -7.11
N SER A 8 4.09 0.87 -7.15
CA SER A 8 3.85 -0.44 -6.52
C SER A 8 5.15 -1.00 -5.93
N ASP A 9 5.01 -2.03 -5.11
CA ASP A 9 6.14 -2.86 -4.67
C ASP A 9 7.25 -2.08 -3.96
N LEU A 10 6.88 -1.24 -2.99
CA LEU A 10 7.82 -0.37 -2.26
C LEU A 10 8.75 -1.16 -1.32
N HIS A 11 8.27 -2.31 -0.79
CA HIS A 11 9.02 -3.25 0.02
C HIS A 11 9.80 -2.61 1.18
N PHE A 12 9.16 -1.75 1.98
CA PHE A 12 9.79 -1.21 3.20
C PHE A 12 10.41 -2.32 4.04
N GLY A 13 11.68 -2.16 4.39
CA GLY A 13 12.55 -3.18 4.95
C GLY A 13 13.61 -3.73 3.98
N LEU A 14 13.43 -3.48 2.67
CA LEU A 14 14.43 -3.67 1.59
C LEU A 14 14.24 -2.61 0.49
N GLU A 15 13.64 -1.49 0.85
CA GLU A 15 13.40 -0.37 -0.05
C GLU A 15 14.69 0.22 -0.65
N ASP A 16 14.56 0.84 -1.82
CA ASP A 16 15.60 1.69 -2.41
C ASP A 16 15.37 3.15 -1.97
N PRO A 17 16.19 3.69 -1.03
CA PRO A 17 16.03 5.05 -0.53
C PRO A 17 16.20 6.11 -1.62
N ALA A 18 17.00 5.85 -2.65
CA ALA A 18 17.22 6.79 -3.75
C ALA A 18 15.97 6.88 -4.63
N ALA A 19 15.34 5.73 -4.94
CA ALA A 19 14.09 5.67 -5.68
C ALA A 19 12.93 6.35 -4.92
N LEU A 20 12.81 6.08 -3.62
CA LEU A 20 11.81 6.71 -2.77
C LEU A 20 12.00 8.24 -2.66
N GLY A 21 13.25 8.68 -2.55
CA GLY A 21 13.62 10.10 -2.54
C GLY A 21 13.28 10.78 -3.86
N TRP A 22 13.63 10.15 -4.97
CA TRP A 22 13.31 10.64 -6.32
C TRP A 22 11.79 10.76 -6.53
N PHE A 23 11.03 9.75 -6.15
CA PHE A 23 9.57 9.77 -6.31
C PHE A 23 8.94 10.90 -5.49
N ARG A 24 9.37 11.09 -4.23
CA ARG A 24 8.91 12.19 -3.39
C ARG A 24 9.20 13.56 -4.02
N GLU A 25 10.37 13.73 -4.63
CA GLU A 25 10.71 14.97 -5.33
C GLU A 25 9.82 15.16 -6.58
N CYS A 26 9.50 14.09 -7.31
CA CYS A 26 8.55 14.15 -8.41
C CYS A 26 7.17 14.59 -7.94
N VAL A 27 6.65 14.02 -6.83
CA VAL A 27 5.37 14.41 -6.25
C VAL A 27 5.38 15.89 -5.86
N ARG A 28 6.45 16.35 -5.19
CA ARG A 28 6.62 17.74 -4.77
C ARG A 28 6.64 18.72 -5.95
N ARG A 29 7.30 18.35 -7.05
CA ARG A 29 7.43 19.19 -8.26
C ARG A 29 6.14 19.22 -9.06
N GLU A 30 5.52 18.07 -9.26
CA GLU A 30 4.39 17.90 -10.20
C GLU A 30 3.03 18.08 -9.53
N GLN A 31 2.96 18.02 -8.19
CA GLN A 31 1.74 18.17 -7.39
C GLN A 31 0.55 17.39 -7.98
N PRO A 32 0.61 16.04 -8.03
CA PRO A 32 -0.51 15.26 -8.53
C PRO A 32 -1.74 15.39 -7.62
N ASP A 33 -2.92 15.20 -8.18
CA ASP A 33 -4.17 15.22 -7.42
C ASP A 33 -4.28 14.04 -6.44
N ALA A 34 -3.65 12.92 -6.76
CA ALA A 34 -3.47 11.80 -5.84
C ALA A 34 -2.32 10.87 -6.24
N VAL A 35 -1.84 10.10 -5.25
CA VAL A 35 -0.90 8.98 -5.44
C VAL A 35 -1.63 7.67 -5.14
N LEU A 36 -1.53 6.72 -6.06
CA LEU A 36 -2.04 5.35 -5.90
C LEU A 36 -0.85 4.43 -5.60
N ILE A 37 -0.90 3.73 -4.47
CA ILE A 37 0.11 2.72 -4.09
C ILE A 37 -0.57 1.36 -4.11
N THR A 38 -0.08 0.43 -4.93
CA THR A 38 -0.68 -0.89 -5.06
C THR A 38 0.35 -1.99 -4.85
N GLY A 39 -0.01 -2.99 -4.07
CA GLY A 39 0.84 -4.16 -3.80
C GLY A 39 2.01 -3.84 -2.86
N ASP A 40 2.45 -4.85 -2.21
CA ASP A 40 3.67 -5.05 -1.42
C ASP A 40 4.36 -3.79 -0.86
N LEU A 41 3.64 -3.12 0.03
CA LEU A 41 4.13 -1.93 0.74
C LEU A 41 5.31 -2.27 1.64
N THR A 42 5.25 -3.44 2.31
CA THR A 42 6.28 -3.95 3.20
C THR A 42 6.91 -5.23 2.67
N MET A 43 8.13 -5.53 3.11
CA MET A 43 8.79 -6.77 2.72
C MET A 43 8.29 -7.98 3.52
N ARG A 44 8.00 -7.83 4.82
CA ARG A 44 7.68 -8.93 5.74
C ARG A 44 6.56 -8.61 6.73
N ALA A 45 5.76 -7.60 6.47
CA ALA A 45 4.68 -7.14 7.33
C ALA A 45 5.12 -6.87 8.79
N ARG A 46 6.35 -6.39 9.02
CA ARG A 46 6.85 -6.06 10.35
C ARG A 46 6.36 -4.68 10.79
N THR A 47 6.19 -4.51 12.10
CA THR A 47 5.69 -3.24 12.66
C THR A 47 6.54 -2.03 12.28
N HIS A 48 7.87 -2.17 12.28
CA HIS A 48 8.77 -1.08 11.91
C HIS A 48 8.74 -0.76 10.40
N GLU A 49 8.48 -1.76 9.54
CA GLU A 49 8.30 -1.58 8.11
C GLU A 49 7.04 -0.76 7.83
N PHE A 50 5.93 -1.09 8.51
CA PHE A 50 4.70 -0.29 8.43
C PHE A 50 4.88 1.12 8.99
N ALA A 51 5.63 1.31 10.09
CA ALA A 51 5.91 2.63 10.63
C ALA A 51 6.68 3.48 9.63
N ALA A 52 7.75 2.94 9.03
CA ALA A 52 8.53 3.64 8.00
C ALA A 52 7.68 3.98 6.76
N ALA A 53 6.81 3.08 6.34
CA ALA A 53 5.87 3.33 5.26
C ALA A 53 4.90 4.47 5.58
N CYS A 54 4.32 4.46 6.80
CA CYS A 54 3.44 5.53 7.26
C CYS A 54 4.13 6.90 7.26
N ASP A 55 5.35 6.96 7.77
CA ASP A 55 6.13 8.20 7.83
C ASP A 55 6.43 8.72 6.41
N TRP A 56 6.81 7.83 5.51
CA TRP A 56 7.09 8.19 4.13
C TRP A 56 5.84 8.65 3.37
N ILE A 57 4.71 7.94 3.52
CA ILE A 57 3.42 8.30 2.91
C ILE A 57 2.95 9.65 3.45
N GLY A 58 3.03 9.86 4.77
CA GLY A 58 2.65 11.12 5.40
C GLY A 58 3.47 12.32 4.91
N ALA A 59 4.71 12.09 4.48
CA ALA A 59 5.60 13.13 3.96
C ALA A 59 5.38 13.47 2.47
N LEU A 60 4.45 12.79 1.77
CA LEU A 60 4.12 13.10 0.37
C LEU A 60 3.27 14.37 0.23
N ASP A 61 2.53 14.73 1.28
CA ASP A 61 1.68 15.95 1.35
C ASP A 61 0.65 16.08 0.21
N VAL A 62 0.20 14.95 -0.30
CA VAL A 62 -0.88 14.83 -1.30
C VAL A 62 -1.81 13.69 -0.88
N PRO A 63 -3.06 13.64 -1.38
CA PRO A 63 -3.94 12.48 -1.15
C PRO A 63 -3.29 11.18 -1.64
N VAL A 64 -3.33 10.15 -0.81
CA VAL A 64 -2.77 8.82 -1.12
C VAL A 64 -3.83 7.77 -0.89
N THR A 65 -3.93 6.78 -1.77
CA THR A 65 -4.64 5.54 -1.52
C THR A 65 -3.70 4.35 -1.60
N VAL A 66 -3.91 3.37 -0.73
CA VAL A 66 -3.04 2.19 -0.62
C VAL A 66 -3.88 0.92 -0.72
N GLU A 67 -3.52 0.07 -1.66
CA GLU A 67 -3.99 -1.30 -1.74
C GLU A 67 -2.87 -2.26 -1.34
N VAL A 68 -3.14 -3.12 -0.38
CA VAL A 68 -2.13 -4.01 0.20
C VAL A 68 -1.87 -5.24 -0.68
N GLY A 69 -0.61 -5.65 -0.74
CA GLY A 69 -0.15 -6.85 -1.41
C GLY A 69 -0.04 -8.06 -0.47
N ASN A 70 0.47 -9.15 -1.01
CA ASN A 70 0.65 -10.39 -0.25
C ASN A 70 1.76 -10.30 0.81
N HIS A 71 2.79 -9.49 0.59
CA HIS A 71 3.88 -9.24 1.55
C HIS A 71 3.43 -8.41 2.76
N ASP A 72 2.31 -7.71 2.67
CA ASP A 72 1.75 -6.90 3.76
C ASP A 72 0.95 -7.73 4.78
N LEU A 73 0.72 -9.00 4.48
CA LEU A 73 0.08 -9.93 5.42
C LEU A 73 1.13 -10.66 6.26
N PRO A 74 0.87 -10.91 7.57
CA PRO A 74 1.83 -11.58 8.45
C PRO A 74 2.24 -12.96 7.91
N TYR A 75 3.49 -13.09 7.49
CA TYR A 75 4.00 -14.32 6.89
C TYR A 75 4.53 -15.32 7.94
N PHE A 76 5.19 -14.80 8.99
CA PHE A 76 5.85 -15.61 10.00
C PHE A 76 5.01 -15.89 11.25
N ASN A 77 3.80 -15.35 11.33
CA ASN A 77 2.88 -15.57 12.43
C ASN A 77 1.55 -16.13 11.89
N PRO A 78 1.39 -17.46 11.81
CA PRO A 78 0.17 -18.05 11.28
C PRO A 78 -1.06 -17.71 12.11
N VAL A 79 -0.94 -17.57 13.42
CA VAL A 79 -2.05 -17.18 14.30
C VAL A 79 -2.53 -15.77 13.95
N GLU A 80 -1.63 -14.81 13.83
CA GLU A 80 -1.97 -13.44 13.44
C GLU A 80 -2.55 -13.39 12.01
N ARG A 81 -1.98 -14.18 11.08
CA ARG A 81 -2.45 -14.26 9.71
C ARG A 81 -3.89 -14.76 9.59
N PHE A 82 -4.28 -15.75 10.37
CA PHE A 82 -5.63 -16.33 10.31
C PHE A 82 -6.66 -15.51 11.07
N PHE A 83 -6.31 -14.98 12.25
CA PHE A 83 -7.28 -14.31 13.11
C PHE A 83 -7.32 -12.79 12.93
N TRP A 84 -6.14 -12.14 12.69
CA TRP A 84 -6.03 -10.67 12.56
C TRP A 84 -5.09 -10.22 11.44
N PRO A 85 -5.27 -10.67 10.18
CA PRO A 85 -4.32 -10.45 9.09
C PRO A 85 -4.07 -8.98 8.76
N TYR A 86 -5.05 -8.12 9.01
CA TYR A 86 -5.00 -6.69 8.66
C TYR A 86 -4.73 -5.77 9.87
N ARG A 87 -4.39 -6.33 11.04
CA ARG A 87 -4.21 -5.55 12.27
C ARG A 87 -3.14 -4.46 12.12
N ARG A 88 -2.03 -4.77 11.44
CA ARG A 88 -0.88 -3.87 11.28
C ARG A 88 -1.12 -2.79 10.22
N ILE A 89 -2.02 -3.04 9.28
CA ILE A 89 -2.37 -2.14 8.19
C ILE A 89 -3.23 -0.96 8.68
N ARG A 90 -3.91 -1.09 9.82
CA ARG A 90 -4.79 -0.04 10.37
C ARG A 90 -4.14 1.34 10.52
N GLY A 91 -2.84 1.40 10.71
CA GLY A 91 -2.11 2.68 10.74
C GLY A 91 -2.15 3.38 9.38
N ILE A 92 -1.99 2.63 8.31
CA ILE A 92 -2.04 3.12 6.93
C ILE A 92 -3.48 3.45 6.54
N GLU A 93 -4.45 2.56 6.86
CA GLU A 93 -5.86 2.82 6.60
C GLU A 93 -6.30 4.19 7.15
N ARG A 94 -5.89 4.55 8.36
CA ARG A 94 -6.18 5.87 8.96
C ARG A 94 -5.55 7.04 8.22
N LEU A 95 -4.38 6.85 7.60
CA LEU A 95 -3.72 7.90 6.82
C LEU A 95 -4.39 8.11 5.46
N VAL A 96 -4.94 7.04 4.87
CA VAL A 96 -5.51 7.04 3.53
C VAL A 96 -7.04 7.07 3.51
N GLU A 97 -7.71 7.11 4.66
CA GLU A 97 -9.17 7.23 4.82
C GLU A 97 -9.76 8.57 4.31
N ARG A 98 -8.99 9.35 3.58
CA ARG A 98 -9.52 10.56 2.94
C ARG A 98 -10.22 10.18 1.65
N GLU A 99 -11.50 10.55 1.56
CA GLU A 99 -12.24 10.45 0.31
C GLU A 99 -11.50 11.22 -0.80
N LEU A 100 -11.17 10.51 -1.87
CA LEU A 100 -10.51 11.12 -3.01
C LEU A 100 -11.56 11.86 -3.84
N ASP A 101 -11.59 13.17 -3.71
CA ASP A 101 -12.41 14.02 -4.60
C ASP A 101 -11.62 14.30 -5.89
N LEU A 102 -11.83 13.43 -6.88
CA LEU A 102 -11.14 13.47 -8.16
C LEU A 102 -12.18 13.76 -9.27
N PRO A 103 -12.25 14.98 -9.80
CA PRO A 103 -13.23 15.31 -10.82
C PRO A 103 -13.13 14.40 -12.06
N GLY A 104 -14.22 13.69 -12.33
CA GLY A 104 -14.33 12.77 -13.48
C GLY A 104 -13.58 11.43 -13.34
N VAL A 105 -13.06 11.12 -12.16
CA VAL A 105 -12.36 9.85 -11.88
C VAL A 105 -12.94 9.20 -10.63
N ALA A 106 -13.30 7.93 -10.72
CA ALA A 106 -13.64 7.10 -9.58
C ALA A 106 -12.52 6.07 -9.34
N VAL A 107 -11.94 6.08 -8.16
CA VAL A 107 -10.99 5.05 -7.73
C VAL A 107 -11.76 3.96 -6.97
N VAL A 108 -11.79 2.75 -7.54
CA VAL A 108 -12.49 1.61 -6.94
C VAL A 108 -11.45 0.65 -6.36
N PRO A 109 -11.34 0.54 -5.02
CA PRO A 109 -10.41 -0.39 -4.41
C PRO A 109 -10.86 -1.84 -4.66
N LEU A 110 -9.93 -2.68 -5.10
CA LEU A 110 -10.17 -4.08 -5.35
C LEU A 110 -9.25 -4.96 -4.50
N LYS A 111 -9.79 -5.52 -3.43
CA LYS A 111 -9.03 -6.39 -2.55
C LYS A 111 -8.75 -7.75 -3.21
N THR A 112 -7.51 -7.98 -3.59
CA THR A 112 -7.08 -9.22 -4.25
C THR A 112 -6.32 -10.17 -3.32
N THR A 113 -6.04 -9.76 -2.07
CA THR A 113 -5.31 -10.56 -1.09
C THR A 113 -6.24 -11.47 -0.30
N ALA A 114 -5.89 -12.76 -0.17
CA ALA A 114 -6.62 -13.73 0.62
C ALA A 114 -5.85 -14.15 1.88
N ARG A 115 -6.57 -14.49 2.97
CA ARG A 115 -5.97 -15.00 4.21
C ARG A 115 -5.24 -16.32 4.00
N ALA A 116 -5.82 -17.20 3.19
CA ALA A 116 -5.26 -18.47 2.78
C ALA A 116 -5.76 -18.83 1.38
N GLN A 117 -4.94 -19.54 0.63
CA GLN A 117 -5.30 -20.09 -0.68
C GLN A 117 -4.90 -21.56 -0.72
N TRP A 118 -5.70 -22.38 -1.38
CA TRP A 118 -5.39 -23.80 -1.63
C TRP A 118 -4.34 -23.99 -2.74
N ARG A 119 -3.82 -22.90 -3.30
CA ARG A 119 -2.78 -22.91 -4.32
C ARG A 119 -1.40 -22.82 -3.69
N LEU A 120 -0.42 -23.52 -4.27
CA LEU A 120 0.97 -23.45 -3.85
C LEU A 120 1.61 -22.07 -4.14
N ASP A 121 1.11 -21.39 -5.16
CA ASP A 121 1.57 -20.05 -5.53
C ASP A 121 0.64 -18.98 -4.91
N TRP A 122 1.08 -18.40 -3.81
CA TRP A 122 0.33 -17.41 -3.03
C TRP A 122 0.52 -15.97 -3.55
N SER A 123 1.37 -15.77 -4.57
CA SER A 123 1.54 -14.47 -5.23
C SER A 123 0.35 -14.13 -6.13
N LYS A 124 -0.43 -15.12 -6.54
CA LYS A 124 -1.61 -14.91 -7.39
C LYS A 124 -2.78 -14.40 -6.56
N GLY A 125 -3.25 -13.20 -6.88
CA GLY A 125 -4.45 -12.62 -6.29
C GLY A 125 -5.71 -13.47 -6.51
N TRP A 126 -6.69 -13.31 -5.64
CA TRP A 126 -8.00 -13.94 -5.75
C TRP A 126 -9.08 -12.86 -5.64
N VAL A 127 -9.92 -12.75 -6.66
CA VAL A 127 -11.11 -11.90 -6.62
C VAL A 127 -12.32 -12.81 -6.40
N THR A 128 -13.04 -12.58 -5.32
CA THR A 128 -14.36 -13.21 -5.10
C THR A 128 -15.42 -12.35 -5.76
N PRO A 129 -16.37 -12.95 -6.49
CA PRO A 129 -17.52 -12.25 -7.03
C PRO A 129 -18.42 -11.68 -5.96
#